data_8d0a941decf8195b63b56da1f660f908
#
_entry.id   8d0a941decf8195b63b56da1f660f908
#
_cell.length_a   1.000
_cell.length_b   1.000
_cell.length_c   1.000
_cell.angle_alpha   90.00
_cell.angle_beta   90.00
_cell.angle_gamma   90.00
#
_symmetry.space_group_name_H-M   'P 1'
#
loop_
_entity.id
_entity.type
_entity.pdbx_description
1 polymer ?
#
loop_
_entity_poly.entity_id
_entity_poly.type
_entity_poly.pdbx_seq_one_letter_code
_entity_poly.pdbx_strand_id
1 'polypeptide(L)'
;MFKKILTISTLLFVSFTLLSAQTQDIQKTGGFARLQAMGNNPYILDPFNMTLNSAWGAYYSDFIMGDLGSTATAFGNDGVGQFIGANFKVGSRMTLAVFLTRTDFSGLFSILNLDPYGVVNRINNLGGAVVALNNNVGLQGTYSLGKHKLGFGLSYASTTNEFNPANGDPTTGSASQLGLNFGYVSQLTGNLLVDVSLSLSFPGSTYEQPNQAETSVSETIISLNARTFIRLSQKFRIVPTLQFVTASRSEEVPTTGNDSESRDGTSNSVFILGVGFMYQTGDFLFAGGPAYATQSATTASVENVSPELSSGFTGFPIWNLGGEWSFADWIVGRMGYMAVTGSFSNESAADASSTNEAIQTIYGPTGFWLGLGFRAGGFSLDATINDDVLRQGLNTVGGLGATFAYISLSVAL
;
A
#
# COMPACT_ATOMS: atom_id res chain seq x y z
N MET A 1 1.13 25.89 21.43
CA MET A 1 2.09 25.06 20.69
C MET A 1 1.81 25.07 19.18
N PHE A 2 0.60 24.93 18.72
CA PHE A 2 0.21 24.93 17.29
C PHE A 2 0.63 26.20 16.49
N LYS A 3 0.51 27.41 17.06
CA LYS A 3 0.93 28.64 16.38
C LYS A 3 2.44 28.70 16.09
N LYS A 4 3.29 28.14 16.95
CA LYS A 4 4.76 28.12 16.73
C LYS A 4 5.16 27.12 15.64
N ILE A 5 4.46 26.01 15.52
CA ILE A 5 4.69 25.00 14.46
C ILE A 5 4.29 25.56 13.10
N LEU A 6 3.16 26.27 13.03
CA LEU A 6 2.68 26.90 11.80
C LEU A 6 3.65 28.00 11.32
N THR A 7 4.22 28.79 12.22
CA THR A 7 5.18 29.85 11.87
C THR A 7 6.52 29.28 11.37
N ILE A 8 7.00 28.17 11.94
CA ILE A 8 8.23 27.50 11.50
C ILE A 8 8.01 26.85 10.13
N SER A 9 6.84 26.25 9.88
CA SER A 9 6.48 25.70 8.59
C SER A 9 6.40 26.77 7.50
N THR A 10 5.87 27.94 7.81
CA THR A 10 5.75 29.08 6.86
C THR A 10 7.12 29.70 6.55
N LEU A 11 8.02 29.80 7.53
CA LEU A 11 9.38 30.31 7.34
C LEU A 11 10.27 29.36 6.52
N LEU A 12 10.10 28.04 6.68
CA LEU A 12 10.77 27.04 5.84
C LEU A 12 10.29 27.12 4.38
N PHE A 13 9.02 27.43 4.12
CA PHE A 13 8.46 27.55 2.76
C PHE A 13 8.95 28.81 2.01
N VAL A 14 9.23 29.90 2.69
CA VAL A 14 9.57 31.20 2.06
C VAL A 14 11.06 31.29 1.66
N SER A 15 11.95 30.52 2.27
CA SER A 15 13.40 30.61 2.01
C SER A 15 13.89 29.88 0.76
N PHE A 16 13.04 29.14 0.04
CA PHE A 16 13.45 28.26 -1.07
C PHE A 16 13.21 28.80 -2.49
N THR A 17 12.87 30.05 -2.68
CA THR A 17 12.43 30.58 -3.98
C THR A 17 13.54 30.99 -4.98
N LEU A 18 14.82 30.79 -4.70
CA LEU A 18 15.93 31.35 -5.51
C LEU A 18 16.90 30.35 -6.13
N LEU A 19 16.51 29.10 -6.42
CA LEU A 19 17.38 28.17 -7.13
C LEU A 19 16.86 27.87 -8.55
N SER A 20 17.74 27.94 -9.53
CA SER A 20 17.45 27.78 -10.97
C SER A 20 16.67 26.50 -11.31
N ALA A 21 15.70 26.63 -12.19
CA ALA A 21 14.80 25.59 -12.63
C ALA A 21 15.51 24.48 -13.44
N GLN A 22 15.87 23.36 -12.78
CA GLN A 22 16.12 22.11 -13.48
C GLN A 22 14.94 21.16 -13.22
N THR A 23 14.41 20.57 -14.28
CA THR A 23 13.39 19.52 -14.19
C THR A 23 13.91 18.34 -13.39
N GLN A 24 13.05 17.77 -12.55
CA GLN A 24 13.40 16.58 -11.77
C GLN A 24 13.51 15.40 -12.73
N ASP A 25 14.65 14.71 -12.69
CA ASP A 25 14.82 13.48 -13.46
C ASP A 25 14.01 12.36 -12.79
N ILE A 26 12.98 11.88 -13.48
CA ILE A 26 12.08 10.83 -13.01
C ILE A 26 12.50 9.53 -13.68
N GLN A 27 12.96 8.58 -12.88
CA GLN A 27 13.34 7.26 -13.35
C GLN A 27 12.13 6.52 -13.92
N LYS A 28 12.24 6.08 -15.18
CA LYS A 28 11.17 5.37 -15.91
C LYS A 28 11.21 3.85 -15.77
N THR A 29 12.11 3.31 -14.97
CA THR A 29 12.26 1.87 -14.75
C THR A 29 12.08 1.56 -13.28
N GLY A 30 11.49 0.43 -12.96
CA GLY A 30 11.22 -0.02 -11.60
C GLY A 30 9.92 -0.81 -11.52
N GLY A 31 9.41 -0.99 -10.30
CA GLY A 31 8.20 -1.71 -9.98
C GLY A 31 8.19 -2.11 -8.51
N PHE A 32 7.22 -2.90 -8.10
CA PHE A 32 7.06 -3.28 -6.70
C PHE A 32 8.29 -4.00 -6.13
N ALA A 33 8.91 -4.93 -6.88
CA ALA A 33 10.12 -5.63 -6.44
C ALA A 33 11.29 -4.68 -6.18
N ARG A 34 11.43 -3.59 -6.95
CA ARG A 34 12.42 -2.54 -6.68
C ARG A 34 12.15 -1.84 -5.35
N LEU A 35 10.90 -1.44 -5.09
CA LEU A 35 10.52 -0.81 -3.83
C LEU A 35 10.73 -1.74 -2.64
N GLN A 36 10.32 -3.01 -2.77
CA GLN A 36 10.57 -4.05 -1.76
C GLN A 36 12.05 -4.22 -1.46
N ALA A 37 12.88 -4.36 -2.51
CA ALA A 37 14.33 -4.51 -2.35
C ALA A 37 15.00 -3.32 -1.64
N MET A 38 14.36 -2.15 -1.69
CA MET A 38 14.79 -0.94 -0.99
C MET A 38 14.05 -0.71 0.34
N GLY A 39 13.42 -1.75 0.92
CA GLY A 39 12.73 -1.71 2.21
C GLY A 39 11.39 -0.96 2.17
N ASN A 40 10.66 -1.02 1.06
CA ASN A 40 9.42 -0.25 0.83
C ASN A 40 9.60 1.26 1.06
N ASN A 41 10.71 1.78 0.57
CA ASN A 41 11.18 3.13 0.87
C ASN A 41 10.24 4.21 0.31
N PRO A 42 9.55 5.01 1.16
CA PRO A 42 8.60 6.02 0.70
C PRO A 42 9.26 7.27 0.11
N TYR A 43 10.57 7.41 0.24
CA TYR A 43 11.33 8.61 -0.13
C TYR A 43 11.84 8.57 -1.56
N ILE A 44 11.60 7.50 -2.32
CA ILE A 44 12.03 7.35 -3.71
C ILE A 44 10.85 7.50 -4.70
N LEU A 45 11.19 7.81 -5.95
CA LEU A 45 10.25 7.80 -7.07
C LEU A 45 10.36 6.48 -7.83
N ASP A 46 9.20 5.91 -8.16
CA ASP A 46 9.10 4.64 -8.85
C ASP A 46 7.82 4.58 -9.70
N PRO A 47 7.78 3.90 -10.85
CA PRO A 47 6.56 3.71 -11.63
C PRO A 47 5.40 3.11 -10.83
N PHE A 48 5.67 2.29 -9.81
CA PHE A 48 4.66 1.76 -8.91
C PHE A 48 3.83 2.86 -8.20
N ASN A 49 4.35 4.09 -8.08
CA ASN A 49 3.61 5.21 -7.52
C ASN A 49 2.30 5.53 -8.27
N MET A 50 2.14 5.08 -9.54
CA MET A 50 0.86 5.19 -10.25
C MET A 50 -0.27 4.46 -9.54
N THR A 51 0.02 3.37 -8.81
CA THR A 51 -1.00 2.61 -8.07
C THR A 51 -1.48 3.34 -6.81
N LEU A 52 -0.68 4.25 -6.28
CA LEU A 52 -0.98 5.05 -5.08
C LEU A 52 -1.58 6.40 -5.42
N ASN A 53 -1.16 6.98 -6.54
CA ASN A 53 -1.57 8.29 -7.02
C ASN A 53 -1.67 8.27 -8.55
N SER A 54 -2.89 8.27 -9.06
CA SER A 54 -3.18 8.20 -10.49
C SER A 54 -2.58 9.38 -11.29
N ALA A 55 -2.25 10.51 -10.67
CA ALA A 55 -1.60 11.64 -11.37
C ALA A 55 -0.19 11.32 -11.87
N TRP A 56 0.49 10.29 -11.34
CA TRP A 56 1.77 9.82 -11.83
C TRP A 56 1.71 9.24 -13.24
N GLY A 57 0.53 8.83 -13.72
CA GLY A 57 0.35 8.36 -15.10
C GLY A 57 0.87 9.32 -16.16
N ALA A 58 0.86 10.63 -15.91
CA ALA A 58 1.41 11.62 -16.84
C ALA A 58 2.93 11.51 -17.03
N TYR A 59 3.66 10.99 -16.07
CA TYR A 59 5.11 10.83 -16.10
C TYR A 59 5.55 9.47 -16.65
N TYR A 60 4.67 8.49 -16.57
CA TYR A 60 4.87 7.11 -17.01
C TYR A 60 3.95 6.75 -18.19
N SER A 61 3.80 7.67 -19.15
CA SER A 61 3.05 7.41 -20.39
C SER A 61 3.76 6.39 -21.27
N ASP A 62 2.97 5.62 -22.01
CA ASP A 62 3.44 4.56 -22.89
C ASP A 62 4.33 3.55 -22.13
N PHE A 63 3.74 2.98 -21.08
CA PHE A 63 4.44 2.18 -20.09
C PHE A 63 3.62 0.95 -19.71
N ILE A 64 4.27 -0.21 -19.64
CA ILE A 64 3.69 -1.47 -19.16
C ILE A 64 4.48 -1.92 -17.95
N MET A 65 3.80 -2.39 -16.91
CA MET A 65 4.42 -2.99 -15.74
C MET A 65 3.61 -4.17 -15.22
N GLY A 66 4.29 -5.09 -14.54
CA GLY A 66 3.65 -6.21 -13.86
C GLY A 66 4.55 -6.76 -12.77
N ASP A 67 3.94 -7.41 -11.81
CA ASP A 67 4.62 -8.05 -10.69
C ASP A 67 4.19 -9.49 -10.53
N LEU A 68 5.17 -10.36 -10.27
CA LEU A 68 5.04 -11.77 -10.01
C LEU A 68 5.58 -12.09 -8.61
N GLY A 69 5.03 -13.09 -7.94
CA GLY A 69 5.53 -13.60 -6.67
C GLY A 69 4.81 -13.04 -5.44
N SER A 70 5.22 -13.52 -4.29
CA SER A 70 4.71 -13.12 -2.98
C SER A 70 5.79 -13.19 -1.91
N THR A 71 5.51 -12.63 -0.72
CA THR A 71 6.41 -12.69 0.44
C THR A 71 6.52 -14.08 1.06
N ALA A 72 5.50 -14.92 0.91
CA ALA A 72 5.39 -16.19 1.63
C ALA A 72 6.14 -17.33 0.93
N THR A 73 6.07 -17.36 -0.38
CA THR A 73 6.71 -18.39 -1.20
C THR A 73 7.03 -17.81 -2.56
N ALA A 74 8.28 -17.68 -2.89
CA ALA A 74 8.66 -17.33 -4.24
C ALA A 74 8.13 -18.41 -5.18
N PHE A 75 7.39 -18.03 -6.19
CA PHE A 75 6.79 -18.98 -7.13
C PHE A 75 6.04 -20.15 -6.45
N GLY A 76 5.53 -19.93 -5.25
CA GLY A 76 4.76 -20.93 -4.52
C GLY A 76 3.33 -21.04 -4.99
N ASN A 77 2.72 -22.08 -4.56
CA ASN A 77 1.54 -22.79 -5.04
C ASN A 77 0.32 -22.01 -5.55
N ASP A 78 0.15 -20.73 -5.27
CA ASP A 78 -1.12 -20.02 -5.51
C ASP A 78 -1.05 -18.84 -6.47
N GLY A 79 -0.22 -18.90 -7.41
CA GLY A 79 -0.27 -17.96 -8.47
C GLY A 79 0.57 -16.72 -8.25
N VAL A 80 1.05 -16.49 -9.02
CA VAL A 80 2.22 -15.92 -9.42
C VAL A 80 2.09 -14.51 -9.97
N GLY A 81 0.97 -13.90 -9.98
CA GLY A 81 0.82 -12.56 -10.47
C GLY A 81 0.09 -11.70 -9.46
N GLN A 82 0.68 -10.62 -9.00
CA GLN A 82 0.00 -9.65 -8.15
C GLN A 82 -0.80 -8.68 -9.01
N PHE A 83 -0.16 -8.10 -10.00
CA PHE A 83 -0.85 -7.24 -10.95
C PHE A 83 -0.12 -7.16 -12.30
N ILE A 84 -0.86 -6.71 -13.31
CA ILE A 84 -0.33 -6.20 -14.55
C ILE A 84 -1.03 -4.89 -14.88
N GLY A 85 -0.30 -3.90 -15.39
CA GLY A 85 -0.84 -2.61 -15.77
C GLY A 85 -0.19 -2.06 -17.03
N ALA A 86 -0.98 -1.31 -17.77
CA ALA A 86 -0.53 -0.58 -18.94
C ALA A 86 -1.08 0.84 -18.92
N ASN A 87 -0.25 1.82 -19.23
CA ASN A 87 -0.60 3.22 -19.28
C ASN A 87 -0.22 3.81 -20.63
N PHE A 88 -1.17 4.37 -21.34
CA PHE A 88 -1.02 4.88 -22.70
C PHE A 88 -1.32 6.36 -22.76
N LYS A 89 -0.55 7.06 -23.58
CA LYS A 89 -0.80 8.46 -23.89
C LYS A 89 -1.98 8.58 -24.86
N VAL A 90 -2.96 9.42 -24.50
CA VAL A 90 -4.13 9.72 -25.33
C VAL A 90 -4.12 11.22 -25.66
N GLY A 91 -3.64 11.54 -26.83
CA GLY A 91 -3.46 12.94 -27.23
C GLY A 91 -2.29 13.60 -26.49
N SER A 92 -2.29 14.94 -26.40
CA SER A 92 -1.15 15.70 -25.86
C SER A 92 -1.19 15.91 -24.34
N ARG A 93 -2.34 15.70 -23.70
CA ARG A 93 -2.55 16.10 -22.30
C ARG A 93 -3.12 15.00 -21.41
N MET A 94 -3.51 13.87 -21.98
CA MET A 94 -4.17 12.81 -21.23
C MET A 94 -3.41 11.49 -21.33
N THR A 95 -3.41 10.72 -20.27
CA THR A 95 -3.05 9.30 -20.26
C THR A 95 -4.17 8.47 -19.67
N LEU A 96 -4.30 7.23 -20.13
CA LEU A 96 -5.24 6.25 -19.62
C LEU A 96 -4.48 4.99 -19.25
N ALA A 97 -4.74 4.46 -18.05
CA ALA A 97 -4.15 3.20 -17.60
C ALA A 97 -5.22 2.19 -17.24
N VAL A 98 -4.89 0.92 -17.45
CA VAL A 98 -5.66 -0.24 -17.02
C VAL A 98 -4.76 -1.11 -16.15
N PHE A 99 -5.30 -1.58 -15.01
CA PHE A 99 -4.64 -2.49 -14.09
C PHE A 99 -5.54 -3.69 -13.82
N LEU A 100 -4.93 -4.87 -13.79
CA LEU A 100 -5.57 -6.10 -13.33
C LEU A 100 -4.79 -6.59 -12.11
N THR A 101 -5.47 -6.82 -11.00
CA THR A 101 -4.85 -7.24 -9.75
C THR A 101 -5.49 -8.49 -9.17
N ARG A 102 -4.77 -9.20 -8.34
CA ARG A 102 -5.22 -10.41 -7.63
C ARG A 102 -5.30 -10.18 -6.13
N THR A 103 -5.86 -11.15 -5.42
CA THR A 103 -6.06 -11.11 -3.95
C THR A 103 -4.78 -11.01 -3.15
N ASP A 104 -3.67 -11.48 -3.69
CA ASP A 104 -2.36 -11.47 -3.03
C ASP A 104 -1.58 -10.16 -3.19
N PHE A 105 -2.18 -9.15 -3.80
CA PHE A 105 -1.56 -7.84 -3.93
C PHE A 105 -1.48 -7.13 -2.57
N SER A 106 -0.26 -6.83 -2.13
CA SER A 106 0.01 -6.25 -0.81
C SER A 106 0.44 -4.77 -0.84
N GLY A 107 0.09 -4.06 -1.88
CA GLY A 107 0.38 -2.63 -2.02
C GLY A 107 -0.43 -1.80 -1.02
N LEU A 108 0.13 -1.51 0.15
CA LEU A 108 -0.49 -0.65 1.15
C LEU A 108 -0.99 0.67 0.55
N PHE A 109 -2.18 1.10 0.96
CA PHE A 109 -2.82 2.37 0.57
C PHE A 109 -3.19 2.51 -0.91
N SER A 110 -3.04 1.47 -1.71
CA SER A 110 -3.50 1.45 -3.10
C SER A 110 -4.97 1.02 -3.18
N ILE A 111 -5.74 1.64 -4.10
CA ILE A 111 -7.10 1.17 -4.43
C ILE A 111 -7.11 -0.20 -5.12
N LEU A 112 -5.93 -0.67 -5.54
CA LEU A 112 -5.75 -2.00 -6.15
C LEU A 112 -5.59 -3.09 -5.09
N ASN A 113 -5.34 -2.73 -3.82
CA ASN A 113 -5.27 -3.67 -2.73
C ASN A 113 -6.68 -4.19 -2.39
N LEU A 114 -6.85 -5.50 -2.47
CA LEU A 114 -8.11 -6.16 -2.19
C LEU A 114 -8.20 -6.52 -0.70
N ASP A 115 -9.31 -6.10 -0.08
CA ASP A 115 -9.67 -6.45 1.30
C ASP A 115 -8.53 -6.23 2.34
N PRO A 116 -7.95 -5.02 2.45
CA PRO A 116 -6.75 -4.76 3.26
C PRO A 116 -6.94 -5.01 4.76
N TYR A 117 -8.18 -5.03 5.25
CA TYR A 117 -8.50 -5.27 6.66
C TYR A 117 -9.31 -6.52 6.92
N GLY A 118 -9.47 -7.40 5.92
CA GLY A 118 -10.03 -8.73 6.10
C GLY A 118 -11.55 -8.76 6.30
N VAL A 119 -12.30 -7.91 5.59
CA VAL A 119 -13.79 -7.90 5.59
C VAL A 119 -14.34 -9.25 5.15
N VAL A 120 -13.77 -9.82 4.10
CA VAL A 120 -14.15 -11.12 3.55
C VAL A 120 -13.92 -12.25 4.57
N ASN A 121 -12.79 -12.24 5.26
CA ASN A 121 -12.50 -13.23 6.29
C ASN A 121 -13.37 -13.05 7.54
N ARG A 122 -13.87 -11.85 7.79
CA ARG A 122 -14.76 -11.59 8.94
C ARG A 122 -16.08 -12.35 8.84
N ILE A 123 -16.61 -12.54 7.63
CA ILE A 123 -17.82 -13.35 7.39
C ILE A 123 -17.70 -14.76 8.00
N ASN A 124 -16.54 -15.40 7.88
CA ASN A 124 -16.31 -16.74 8.46
C ASN A 124 -16.41 -16.74 9.98
N ASN A 125 -15.97 -15.67 10.65
CA ASN A 125 -16.07 -15.53 12.09
C ASN A 125 -17.52 -15.26 12.56
N LEU A 126 -18.39 -14.88 11.66
CA LEU A 126 -19.80 -14.64 11.89
C LEU A 126 -20.69 -15.84 11.48
N GLY A 127 -20.07 -16.98 11.15
CA GLY A 127 -20.78 -18.21 10.79
C GLY A 127 -21.08 -18.35 9.28
N GLY A 128 -20.60 -17.42 8.46
CA GLY A 128 -20.72 -17.50 7.00
C GLY A 128 -19.57 -18.27 6.34
N ALA A 129 -19.60 -18.36 5.02
CA ALA A 129 -18.52 -18.92 4.21
C ALA A 129 -17.73 -17.80 3.50
N VAL A 130 -16.41 -17.89 3.55
CA VAL A 130 -15.52 -16.94 2.86
C VAL A 130 -15.61 -17.11 1.35
N VAL A 131 -15.85 -16.00 0.67
CA VAL A 131 -15.78 -15.90 -0.80
C VAL A 131 -14.61 -15.00 -1.15
N ALA A 132 -13.55 -15.58 -1.70
CA ALA A 132 -12.35 -14.84 -2.04
C ALA A 132 -12.63 -13.74 -3.08
N LEU A 133 -12.19 -12.55 -2.78
CA LEU A 133 -12.30 -11.41 -3.68
C LEU A 133 -11.12 -11.43 -4.66
N ASN A 134 -11.41 -11.63 -5.93
CA ASN A 134 -10.43 -11.83 -7.00
C ASN A 134 -10.64 -10.84 -8.15
N ASN A 135 -9.57 -10.67 -8.97
CA ASN A 135 -9.66 -10.02 -10.28
C ASN A 135 -10.16 -8.56 -10.20
N ASN A 136 -9.51 -7.75 -9.40
CA ASN A 136 -9.76 -6.32 -9.38
C ASN A 136 -9.32 -5.68 -10.70
N VAL A 137 -10.22 -4.96 -11.34
CA VAL A 137 -9.96 -4.17 -12.54
C VAL A 137 -9.85 -2.71 -12.13
N GLY A 138 -8.68 -2.10 -12.37
CA GLY A 138 -8.43 -0.69 -12.15
C GLY A 138 -8.37 0.09 -13.46
N LEU A 139 -9.03 1.23 -13.50
CA LEU A 139 -8.94 2.20 -14.59
C LEU A 139 -8.42 3.51 -14.03
N GLN A 140 -7.46 4.13 -14.70
CA GLN A 140 -6.93 5.42 -14.27
C GLN A 140 -6.85 6.37 -15.45
N GLY A 141 -7.16 7.65 -15.19
CA GLY A 141 -7.00 8.73 -16.12
C GLY A 141 -6.15 9.84 -15.51
N THR A 142 -5.19 10.38 -16.26
CA THR A 142 -4.43 11.55 -15.83
C THR A 142 -4.57 12.67 -16.84
N TYR A 143 -4.78 13.88 -16.35
CA TYR A 143 -4.86 15.09 -17.18
C TYR A 143 -3.75 16.08 -16.83
N SER A 144 -3.01 16.53 -17.85
CA SER A 144 -1.86 17.44 -17.71
C SER A 144 -2.26 18.89 -17.98
N LEU A 145 -2.15 19.74 -16.96
CA LEU A 145 -2.33 21.19 -17.02
C LEU A 145 -0.98 21.88 -16.82
N GLY A 146 -0.13 21.85 -17.84
CA GLY A 146 1.25 22.34 -17.73
C GLY A 146 2.03 21.56 -16.66
N LYS A 147 2.46 22.27 -15.61
CA LYS A 147 3.18 21.67 -14.48
C LYS A 147 2.30 20.86 -13.52
N HIS A 148 0.99 21.04 -13.57
CA HIS A 148 0.03 20.35 -12.72
C HIS A 148 -0.48 19.09 -13.42
N LYS A 149 -0.53 17.99 -12.69
CA LYS A 149 -1.08 16.70 -13.12
C LYS A 149 -2.21 16.34 -12.19
N LEU A 150 -3.38 16.10 -12.74
CA LEU A 150 -4.57 15.67 -12.02
C LEU A 150 -4.87 14.23 -12.43
N GLY A 151 -5.07 13.37 -11.47
CA GLY A 151 -5.38 11.97 -11.68
C GLY A 151 -6.70 11.55 -11.07
N PHE A 152 -7.38 10.64 -11.74
CA PHE A 152 -8.56 9.95 -11.23
C PHE A 152 -8.39 8.45 -11.48
N GLY A 153 -8.69 7.64 -10.47
CA GLY A 153 -8.66 6.17 -10.53
C GLY A 153 -9.97 5.58 -10.04
N LEU A 154 -10.38 4.49 -10.66
CA LEU A 154 -11.51 3.65 -10.30
C LEU A 154 -11.02 2.20 -10.28
N SER A 155 -11.38 1.44 -9.26
CA SER A 155 -11.15 -0.02 -9.24
C SER A 155 -12.41 -0.75 -8.80
N TYR A 156 -12.61 -1.95 -9.33
CA TYR A 156 -13.74 -2.78 -8.99
C TYR A 156 -13.38 -4.26 -9.03
N ALA A 157 -13.81 -4.97 -8.00
CA ALA A 157 -13.75 -6.43 -7.93
C ALA A 157 -15.08 -6.98 -7.41
N SER A 158 -15.52 -8.14 -7.89
CA SER A 158 -16.71 -8.82 -7.39
C SER A 158 -16.60 -10.32 -7.62
N THR A 159 -17.00 -11.10 -6.64
CA THR A 159 -17.08 -12.56 -6.72
C THR A 159 -18.36 -13.02 -6.04
N THR A 160 -19.07 -13.95 -6.65
CA THR A 160 -20.24 -14.62 -6.07
C THR A 160 -20.05 -16.12 -6.18
N ASN A 161 -20.38 -16.84 -5.14
CA ASN A 161 -20.35 -18.29 -5.10
C ASN A 161 -21.68 -18.82 -4.56
N GLU A 162 -22.30 -19.74 -5.29
CA GLU A 162 -23.54 -20.39 -4.94
C GLU A 162 -23.28 -21.88 -4.75
N PHE A 163 -23.69 -22.41 -3.61
CA PHE A 163 -23.62 -23.82 -3.30
C PHE A 163 -25.02 -24.41 -3.23
N ASN A 164 -25.31 -25.33 -4.15
CA ASN A 164 -26.61 -26.02 -4.31
C ASN A 164 -26.45 -27.48 -3.87
N PRO A 165 -26.73 -27.82 -2.61
CA PRO A 165 -26.66 -29.22 -2.17
C PRO A 165 -27.76 -30.07 -2.82
N ALA A 166 -27.49 -31.36 -3.07
CA ALA A 166 -28.45 -32.29 -3.68
C ALA A 166 -29.76 -32.48 -2.87
N ASN A 167 -29.67 -32.30 -1.54
CA ASN A 167 -30.79 -32.41 -0.62
C ASN A 167 -30.72 -31.25 0.40
N GLY A 168 -31.08 -30.06 -0.02
CA GLY A 168 -31.10 -28.89 0.84
C GLY A 168 -31.28 -27.60 0.06
N ASP A 169 -31.51 -26.53 0.75
CA ASP A 169 -31.67 -25.22 0.15
C ASP A 169 -30.29 -24.60 -0.19
N PRO A 170 -30.20 -23.78 -1.23
CA PRO A 170 -28.94 -23.16 -1.63
C PRO A 170 -28.43 -22.15 -0.61
N THR A 171 -27.11 -22.00 -0.55
CA THR A 171 -26.42 -20.93 0.18
C THR A 171 -25.66 -20.08 -0.80
N THR A 172 -25.65 -18.76 -0.59
CA THR A 172 -24.96 -17.82 -1.47
C THR A 172 -23.99 -16.96 -0.67
N GLY A 173 -22.75 -16.93 -1.12
CA GLY A 173 -21.74 -16.00 -0.62
C GLY A 173 -21.35 -15.01 -1.69
N SER A 174 -21.16 -13.75 -1.33
CA SER A 174 -20.62 -12.74 -2.25
C SER A 174 -19.60 -11.83 -1.57
N ALA A 175 -18.71 -11.29 -2.38
CA ALA A 175 -17.76 -10.27 -1.96
C ALA A 175 -17.59 -9.24 -3.08
N SER A 176 -17.46 -7.98 -2.75
CA SER A 176 -17.21 -6.91 -3.70
C SER A 176 -16.36 -5.80 -3.10
N GLN A 177 -15.68 -5.06 -3.97
CA GLN A 177 -14.93 -3.87 -3.58
C GLN A 177 -15.00 -2.83 -4.68
N LEU A 178 -15.29 -1.59 -4.29
CA LEU A 178 -15.17 -0.40 -5.12
C LEU A 178 -14.06 0.48 -4.56
N GLY A 179 -13.13 0.94 -5.42
CA GLY A 179 -12.08 1.86 -5.05
C GLY A 179 -12.09 3.12 -5.92
N LEU A 180 -11.85 4.27 -5.31
CA LEU A 180 -11.70 5.57 -5.96
C LEU A 180 -10.37 6.21 -5.55
N ASN A 181 -9.65 6.81 -6.50
CA ASN A 181 -8.41 7.54 -6.23
C ASN A 181 -8.45 8.92 -6.91
N PHE A 182 -8.07 9.94 -6.18
CA PHE A 182 -7.87 11.30 -6.66
C PHE A 182 -6.42 11.68 -6.42
N GLY A 183 -5.72 12.03 -7.50
CA GLY A 183 -4.31 12.31 -7.50
C GLY A 183 -3.97 13.73 -7.93
N TYR A 184 -2.95 14.29 -7.31
CA TYR A 184 -2.33 15.55 -7.72
C TYR A 184 -0.81 15.43 -7.62
N VAL A 185 -0.14 15.71 -8.73
CA VAL A 185 1.32 15.84 -8.77
C VAL A 185 1.68 17.14 -9.46
N SER A 186 2.57 17.93 -8.88
CA SER A 186 2.98 19.19 -9.48
C SER A 186 4.41 19.55 -9.18
N GLN A 187 5.16 19.88 -10.22
CA GLN A 187 6.44 20.56 -10.10
C GLN A 187 6.20 22.06 -9.90
N LEU A 188 5.95 22.49 -8.68
CA LEU A 188 5.63 23.88 -8.34
C LEU A 188 6.76 24.84 -8.74
N THR A 189 8.00 24.44 -8.47
CA THR A 189 9.23 25.12 -8.90
C THR A 189 10.21 24.07 -9.41
N GLY A 190 11.35 24.49 -10.00
CA GLY A 190 12.41 23.57 -10.41
C GLY A 190 12.95 22.68 -9.28
N ASN A 191 12.77 23.11 -8.02
CA ASN A 191 13.30 22.43 -6.85
C ASN A 191 12.21 21.76 -5.98
N LEU A 192 10.93 21.94 -6.31
CA LEU A 192 9.82 21.51 -5.47
C LEU A 192 8.81 20.71 -6.27
N LEU A 193 8.76 19.41 -6.03
CA LEU A 193 7.73 18.49 -6.52
C LEU A 193 6.82 18.09 -5.38
N VAL A 194 5.52 18.25 -5.56
CA VAL A 194 4.47 17.88 -4.61
C VAL A 194 3.68 16.71 -5.18
N ASP A 195 3.39 15.73 -4.34
CA ASP A 195 2.66 14.50 -4.63
C ASP A 195 1.63 14.30 -3.53
N VAL A 196 0.35 14.34 -3.88
CA VAL A 196 -0.79 14.17 -2.94
C VAL A 196 -1.83 13.27 -3.56
N SER A 197 -2.33 12.30 -2.81
CA SER A 197 -3.45 11.45 -3.23
C SER A 197 -4.44 11.19 -2.10
N LEU A 198 -5.71 11.08 -2.47
CA LEU A 198 -6.81 10.64 -1.64
C LEU A 198 -7.41 9.39 -2.27
N SER A 199 -7.51 8.32 -1.50
CA SER A 199 -8.16 7.07 -1.93
C SER A 199 -9.32 6.73 -1.01
N LEU A 200 -10.39 6.22 -1.60
CA LEU A 200 -11.56 5.67 -0.91
C LEU A 200 -11.73 4.23 -1.38
N SER A 201 -11.97 3.31 -0.45
CA SER A 201 -12.26 1.91 -0.78
C SER A 201 -13.43 1.40 0.06
N PHE A 202 -14.29 0.61 -0.57
CA PHE A 202 -15.53 0.09 -0.01
C PHE A 202 -15.60 -1.42 -0.21
N PRO A 203 -14.83 -2.22 0.55
CA PRO A 203 -14.98 -3.67 0.54
C PRO A 203 -16.23 -4.09 1.29
N GLY A 204 -16.89 -5.13 0.78
CA GLY A 204 -18.06 -5.73 1.41
C GLY A 204 -18.15 -7.22 1.11
N SER A 205 -18.78 -7.96 2.01
CA SER A 205 -19.06 -9.39 1.84
C SER A 205 -20.41 -9.74 2.48
N THR A 206 -21.15 -10.63 1.84
CA THR A 206 -22.43 -11.13 2.33
C THR A 206 -22.49 -12.65 2.30
N TYR A 207 -23.30 -13.21 3.17
CA TYR A 207 -23.56 -14.64 3.18
C TYR A 207 -25.03 -14.90 3.53
N GLU A 208 -25.73 -15.57 2.65
CA GLU A 208 -27.13 -15.95 2.77
C GLU A 208 -27.27 -17.45 3.03
N GLN A 209 -28.06 -17.78 4.03
CA GLN A 209 -28.45 -19.15 4.36
C GLN A 209 -29.98 -19.29 4.34
N PRO A 210 -30.50 -20.48 4.00
CA PRO A 210 -31.93 -20.74 4.06
C PRO A 210 -32.50 -20.51 5.46
N ASN A 211 -33.64 -19.83 5.52
CA ASN A 211 -34.37 -19.56 6.76
C ASN A 211 -33.59 -18.79 7.85
N GLN A 212 -32.56 -18.05 7.46
CA GLN A 212 -31.82 -17.13 8.31
C GLN A 212 -31.73 -15.77 7.64
N ALA A 213 -31.61 -14.72 8.45
CA ALA A 213 -31.28 -13.41 7.92
C ALA A 213 -29.87 -13.41 7.29
N GLU A 214 -29.64 -12.54 6.33
CA GLU A 214 -28.34 -12.35 5.70
C GLU A 214 -27.28 -11.91 6.74
N THR A 215 -26.11 -12.50 6.67
CA THR A 215 -24.91 -11.98 7.36
C THR A 215 -24.18 -11.07 6.42
N SER A 216 -23.92 -9.82 6.81
CA SER A 216 -23.14 -8.91 5.97
C SER A 216 -22.05 -8.18 6.77
N VAL A 217 -20.97 -7.86 6.06
CA VAL A 217 -19.87 -7.05 6.57
C VAL A 217 -19.49 -6.04 5.50
N SER A 218 -19.45 -4.78 5.85
CA SER A 218 -19.00 -3.70 4.98
C SER A 218 -18.00 -2.82 5.69
N GLU A 219 -17.08 -2.22 4.92
CA GLU A 219 -16.09 -1.31 5.47
C GLU A 219 -15.89 -0.10 4.56
N THR A 220 -15.67 1.05 5.16
CA THR A 220 -15.26 2.27 4.45
C THR A 220 -13.84 2.61 4.85
N ILE A 221 -12.96 2.69 3.86
CA ILE A 221 -11.53 3.00 4.04
C ILE A 221 -11.22 4.31 3.34
N ILE A 222 -10.62 5.24 4.07
CA ILE A 222 -10.15 6.54 3.55
C ILE A 222 -8.64 6.61 3.76
N SER A 223 -7.88 6.88 2.69
CA SER A 223 -6.42 6.99 2.73
C SER A 223 -5.98 8.32 2.10
N LEU A 224 -5.18 9.08 2.84
CA LEU A 224 -4.52 10.29 2.38
C LEU A 224 -3.01 10.06 2.38
N ASN A 225 -2.35 10.30 1.24
CA ASN A 225 -0.90 10.27 1.12
C ASN A 225 -0.40 11.61 0.59
N ALA A 226 0.66 12.14 1.20
CA ALA A 226 1.30 13.35 0.74
C ALA A 226 2.82 13.22 0.86
N ARG A 227 3.53 13.61 -0.20
CA ARG A 227 4.99 13.67 -0.24
C ARG A 227 5.42 14.95 -0.93
N THR A 228 6.57 15.45 -0.51
CA THR A 228 7.17 16.61 -1.16
C THR A 228 8.65 16.34 -1.37
N PHE A 229 9.12 16.48 -2.59
CA PHE A 229 10.54 16.34 -2.92
C PHE A 229 11.15 17.73 -3.06
N ILE A 230 11.96 18.10 -2.06
CA ILE A 230 12.62 19.40 -1.95
C ILE A 230 14.07 19.23 -2.36
N ARG A 231 14.45 19.70 -3.56
CA ARG A 231 15.82 19.64 -4.05
C ARG A 231 16.67 20.74 -3.42
N LEU A 232 17.64 20.38 -2.61
CA LEU A 232 18.61 21.30 -2.02
C LEU A 232 19.85 21.47 -2.90
N SER A 233 20.22 20.42 -3.64
CA SER A 233 21.30 20.45 -4.63
C SER A 233 20.99 19.49 -5.75
N GLN A 234 21.87 19.41 -6.76
CA GLN A 234 21.71 18.42 -7.85
C GLN A 234 21.70 16.98 -7.34
N LYS A 235 22.37 16.70 -6.24
CA LYS A 235 22.54 15.35 -5.69
C LYS A 235 21.68 15.08 -4.45
N PHE A 236 21.13 16.10 -3.81
CA PHE A 236 20.50 15.95 -2.50
C PHE A 236 19.09 16.53 -2.46
N ARG A 237 18.14 15.73 -1.95
CA ARG A 237 16.74 16.11 -1.73
C ARG A 237 16.31 15.75 -0.31
N ILE A 238 15.42 16.55 0.27
CA ILE A 238 14.67 16.21 1.48
C ILE A 238 13.26 15.82 1.06
N VAL A 239 12.72 14.78 1.71
CA VAL A 239 11.42 14.21 1.34
C VAL A 239 10.56 14.07 2.60
N PRO A 240 9.84 15.11 3.03
CA PRO A 240 8.78 14.96 4.01
C PRO A 240 7.62 14.14 3.44
N THR A 241 7.07 13.26 4.27
CA THR A 241 5.95 12.37 3.93
C THR A 241 4.90 12.40 5.01
N LEU A 242 3.65 12.31 4.61
CA LEU A 242 2.49 12.14 5.48
C LEU A 242 1.62 11.03 4.92
N GLN A 243 1.19 10.11 5.78
CA GLN A 243 0.17 9.12 5.44
C GLN A 243 -0.87 9.08 6.55
N PHE A 244 -2.12 9.01 6.16
CA PHE A 244 -3.24 8.84 7.06
C PHE A 244 -4.22 7.85 6.46
N VAL A 245 -4.64 6.86 7.24
CA VAL A 245 -5.67 5.90 6.84
C VAL A 245 -6.66 5.78 7.99
N THR A 246 -7.93 5.74 7.65
CA THR A 246 -8.98 5.33 8.58
C THR A 246 -9.89 4.32 7.89
N ALA A 247 -10.32 3.33 8.65
CA ALA A 247 -11.25 2.31 8.24
C ALA A 247 -12.35 2.16 9.29
N SER A 248 -13.58 2.07 8.86
CA SER A 248 -14.76 1.88 9.73
C SER A 248 -15.60 0.76 9.17
N ARG A 249 -15.87 -0.25 10.00
CA ARG A 249 -16.61 -1.47 9.65
C ARG A 249 -18.00 -1.44 10.25
N SER A 250 -18.97 -1.94 9.49
CA SER A 250 -20.34 -2.24 9.92
C SER A 250 -20.65 -3.70 9.65
N GLU A 251 -21.36 -4.33 10.56
CA GLU A 251 -21.74 -5.75 10.49
C GLU A 251 -23.25 -5.89 10.70
N GLU A 252 -23.91 -6.75 9.90
CA GLU A 252 -25.26 -7.26 10.17
C GLU A 252 -25.15 -8.75 10.47
N VAL A 253 -25.69 -9.14 11.59
CA VAL A 253 -25.56 -10.51 12.12
C VAL A 253 -26.95 -11.09 12.36
N PRO A 254 -27.25 -12.31 11.90
CA PRO A 254 -28.48 -12.97 12.21
C PRO A 254 -28.69 -13.11 13.73
N THR A 255 -29.90 -12.85 14.16
CA THR A 255 -30.37 -13.13 15.49
C THR A 255 -31.31 -14.36 15.48
N THR A 256 -32.18 -14.49 16.45
CA THR A 256 -33.12 -15.61 16.49
C THR A 256 -34.23 -15.47 15.43
N GLY A 257 -34.30 -16.41 14.50
CA GLY A 257 -35.27 -16.39 13.37
C GLY A 257 -34.70 -15.65 12.14
N ASN A 258 -35.55 -14.90 11.45
CA ASN A 258 -35.17 -14.14 10.23
C ASN A 258 -34.78 -12.69 10.52
N ASP A 259 -34.56 -12.34 11.77
CA ASP A 259 -34.16 -11.00 12.16
C ASP A 259 -32.62 -10.85 12.13
N SER A 260 -32.13 -9.66 11.83
CA SER A 260 -30.72 -9.29 11.91
C SER A 260 -30.50 -8.13 12.87
N GLU A 261 -29.32 -8.05 13.46
CA GLU A 261 -28.84 -6.96 14.28
C GLU A 261 -27.70 -6.25 13.56
N SER A 262 -27.83 -4.94 13.40
CA SER A 262 -26.76 -4.08 12.87
C SER A 262 -25.89 -3.63 14.03
N ARG A 263 -24.56 -3.77 13.87
CA ARG A 263 -23.59 -3.36 14.87
C ARG A 263 -22.35 -2.76 14.25
N ASP A 264 -21.66 -1.93 15.02
CA ASP A 264 -20.34 -1.45 14.66
C ASP A 264 -19.31 -2.59 14.78
N GLY A 265 -18.49 -2.74 13.74
CA GLY A 265 -17.37 -3.66 13.74
C GLY A 265 -16.08 -3.00 14.24
N THR A 266 -14.95 -3.48 13.74
CA THR A 266 -13.63 -2.91 14.07
C THR A 266 -13.40 -1.62 13.32
N SER A 267 -13.00 -0.56 14.01
CA SER A 267 -12.45 0.66 13.41
C SER A 267 -10.93 0.65 13.49
N ASN A 268 -10.27 1.15 12.44
CA ASN A 268 -8.81 1.24 12.37
C ASN A 268 -8.40 2.66 12.00
N SER A 269 -7.31 3.15 12.56
CA SER A 269 -6.66 4.37 12.09
C SER A 269 -5.13 4.21 12.10
N VAL A 270 -4.47 4.77 11.08
CA VAL A 270 -3.02 4.79 10.93
C VAL A 270 -2.60 6.21 10.58
N PHE A 271 -1.62 6.74 11.27
CA PHE A 271 -0.99 8.01 10.95
C PHE A 271 0.52 7.83 10.91
N ILE A 272 1.16 8.26 9.81
CA ILE A 272 2.61 8.19 9.64
C ILE A 272 3.10 9.55 9.19
N LEU A 273 4.10 10.08 9.88
CA LEU A 273 4.81 11.31 9.52
C LEU A 273 6.30 11.01 9.42
N GLY A 274 6.88 11.20 8.23
CA GLY A 274 8.29 10.92 7.96
C GLY A 274 9.04 12.13 7.42
N VAL A 275 10.34 12.15 7.65
CA VAL A 275 11.26 13.07 6.99
C VAL A 275 12.47 12.27 6.52
N GLY A 276 12.51 12.04 5.21
CA GLY A 276 13.63 11.35 4.60
C GLY A 276 14.51 12.28 3.77
N PHE A 277 15.59 11.70 3.30
CA PHE A 277 16.45 12.31 2.31
C PHE A 277 16.70 11.34 1.16
N MET A 278 17.04 11.89 0.02
CA MET A 278 17.51 11.16 -1.14
C MET A 278 18.81 11.78 -1.64
N TYR A 279 19.83 10.96 -1.73
CA TYR A 279 21.14 11.33 -2.28
C TYR A 279 21.42 10.51 -3.52
N GLN A 280 21.67 11.17 -4.64
CA GLN A 280 21.97 10.53 -5.91
C GLN A 280 23.24 11.11 -6.52
N THR A 281 24.18 10.25 -6.88
CA THR A 281 25.42 10.65 -7.54
C THR A 281 25.91 9.55 -8.49
N GLY A 282 26.00 9.87 -9.79
CA GLY A 282 26.37 8.87 -10.79
C GLY A 282 25.47 7.64 -10.70
N ASP A 283 26.09 6.50 -10.51
CA ASP A 283 25.45 5.18 -10.47
C ASP A 283 24.86 4.80 -9.08
N PHE A 284 24.96 5.71 -8.10
CA PHE A 284 24.54 5.44 -6.75
C PHE A 284 23.37 6.30 -6.32
N LEU A 285 22.32 5.65 -5.80
CA LEU A 285 21.16 6.27 -5.11
C LEU A 285 21.10 5.74 -3.68
N PHE A 286 21.00 6.64 -2.72
CA PHE A 286 20.68 6.32 -1.34
C PHE A 286 19.51 7.16 -0.85
N ALA A 287 18.52 6.53 -0.22
CA ALA A 287 17.37 7.22 0.33
C ALA A 287 16.99 6.64 1.68
N GLY A 288 16.52 7.48 2.57
CA GLY A 288 16.05 7.02 3.87
C GLY A 288 15.79 8.13 4.87
N GLY A 289 15.27 7.75 6.02
CA GLY A 289 15.01 8.68 7.10
C GLY A 289 14.12 8.08 8.18
N PRO A 290 13.95 8.82 9.30
CA PRO A 290 13.04 8.43 10.36
C PRO A 290 11.60 8.78 10.03
N ALA A 291 10.68 7.98 10.57
CA ALA A 291 9.27 8.29 10.63
C ALA A 291 8.74 8.07 12.05
N TYR A 292 7.66 8.78 12.36
CA TYR A 292 6.77 8.55 13.49
C TYR A 292 5.50 7.88 12.95
N ALA A 293 5.01 6.87 13.64
CA ALA A 293 3.74 6.24 13.31
C ALA A 293 2.89 6.01 14.55
N THR A 294 1.57 6.16 14.38
CA THR A 294 0.58 5.64 15.33
C THR A 294 -0.43 4.81 14.58
N GLN A 295 -0.87 3.75 15.22
CA GLN A 295 -1.99 2.93 14.76
C GLN A 295 -2.90 2.68 15.95
N SER A 296 -4.22 2.72 15.72
CA SER A 296 -5.21 2.27 16.67
C SER A 296 -6.23 1.37 15.97
N ALA A 297 -6.69 0.36 16.68
CA ALA A 297 -7.81 -0.47 16.28
C ALA A 297 -8.75 -0.64 17.49
N THR A 298 -10.04 -0.40 17.27
CA THR A 298 -11.06 -0.55 18.30
C THR A 298 -12.16 -1.44 17.75
N THR A 299 -12.46 -2.53 18.46
CA THR A 299 -13.61 -3.40 18.18
C THR A 299 -14.69 -3.06 19.18
N ALA A 300 -15.86 -2.65 18.68
CA ALA A 300 -16.99 -2.28 19.53
C ALA A 300 -17.45 -3.45 20.41
N SER A 301 -17.97 -3.13 21.59
CA SER A 301 -18.60 -4.12 22.47
C SER A 301 -19.86 -4.68 21.82
N VAL A 302 -20.12 -5.95 22.08
CA VAL A 302 -21.40 -6.60 21.77
C VAL A 302 -22.09 -6.90 23.11
N GLU A 303 -23.30 -6.37 23.29
CA GLU A 303 -24.04 -6.51 24.56
C GLU A 303 -24.16 -7.98 24.95
N ASN A 304 -23.82 -8.29 26.19
CA ASN A 304 -23.81 -9.64 26.79
C ASN A 304 -22.93 -10.69 26.09
N VAL A 305 -22.09 -10.30 25.11
CA VAL A 305 -21.24 -11.22 24.31
C VAL A 305 -19.75 -10.91 24.47
N SER A 306 -19.35 -9.67 24.21
CA SER A 306 -17.93 -9.29 24.26
C SER A 306 -17.74 -7.84 24.68
N PRO A 307 -16.71 -7.55 25.51
CA PRO A 307 -16.35 -6.18 25.84
C PRO A 307 -15.72 -5.46 24.64
N GLU A 308 -15.66 -4.14 24.72
CA GLU A 308 -14.85 -3.36 23.79
C GLU A 308 -13.36 -3.73 23.93
N LEU A 309 -12.69 -3.87 22.82
CA LEU A 309 -11.26 -4.14 22.73
C LEU A 309 -10.58 -3.03 21.95
N SER A 310 -9.59 -2.40 22.56
CA SER A 310 -8.75 -1.41 21.90
C SER A 310 -7.30 -1.88 21.85
N SER A 311 -6.66 -1.69 20.72
CA SER A 311 -5.23 -1.92 20.56
C SER A 311 -4.58 -0.71 19.91
N GLY A 312 -3.37 -0.40 20.35
CA GLY A 312 -2.61 0.74 19.86
C GLY A 312 -1.16 0.39 19.58
N PHE A 313 -0.58 1.06 18.60
CA PHE A 313 0.84 1.08 18.37
C PHE A 313 1.32 2.52 18.24
N THR A 314 2.45 2.84 18.86
CA THR A 314 3.15 4.10 18.66
C THR A 314 4.62 3.80 18.44
N GLY A 315 5.15 4.23 17.32
CA GLY A 315 6.54 3.99 16.92
C GLY A 315 7.32 5.27 16.62
N PHE A 316 8.52 5.36 17.20
CA PHE A 316 9.54 6.37 16.87
C PHE A 316 10.91 5.98 17.48
N PRO A 317 12.00 6.07 16.72
CA PRO A 317 12.01 6.24 15.26
C PRO A 317 11.67 4.93 14.53
N ILE A 318 10.96 5.07 13.42
CA ILE A 318 10.86 4.03 12.41
C ILE A 318 11.85 4.40 11.31
N TRP A 319 12.94 3.65 11.20
CA TRP A 319 13.95 3.87 10.17
C TRP A 319 13.58 3.10 8.90
N ASN A 320 13.68 3.78 7.78
CA ASN A 320 13.64 3.17 6.46
C ASN A 320 14.82 3.67 5.64
N LEU A 321 15.68 2.75 5.21
CA LEU A 321 16.90 3.03 4.46
C LEU A 321 16.92 2.16 3.21
N GLY A 322 17.28 2.73 2.06
CA GLY A 322 17.42 2.00 0.80
C GLY A 322 18.59 2.52 -0.02
N GLY A 323 19.32 1.61 -0.60
CA GLY A 323 20.42 1.89 -1.52
C GLY A 323 20.27 1.16 -2.85
N GLU A 324 20.62 1.84 -3.92
CA GLU A 324 20.68 1.29 -5.27
C GLU A 324 22.01 1.67 -5.89
N TRP A 325 22.70 0.68 -6.50
CA TRP A 325 23.96 0.88 -7.16
C TRP A 325 23.96 0.18 -8.52
N SER A 326 24.18 0.94 -9.58
CA SER A 326 24.40 0.42 -10.94
C SER A 326 25.86 -0.01 -11.07
N PHE A 327 26.10 -1.32 -11.06
CA PHE A 327 27.43 -1.91 -11.27
C PHE A 327 27.88 -1.77 -12.72
N ALA A 328 26.91 -1.77 -13.62
CA ALA A 328 27.05 -1.51 -15.04
C ALA A 328 25.71 -0.97 -15.56
N ASP A 329 25.66 -0.49 -16.80
CA ASP A 329 24.46 0.08 -17.42
C ASP A 329 23.26 -0.89 -17.43
N TRP A 330 23.53 -2.19 -17.38
CA TRP A 330 22.54 -3.26 -17.49
C TRP A 330 22.26 -4.02 -16.18
N ILE A 331 23.04 -3.80 -15.11
CA ILE A 331 22.86 -4.49 -13.82
C ILE A 331 22.89 -3.54 -12.62
N VAL A 332 21.92 -3.68 -11.74
CA VAL A 332 21.73 -2.84 -10.57
C VAL A 332 21.57 -3.73 -9.34
N GLY A 333 22.37 -3.47 -8.30
CA GLY A 333 22.19 -4.07 -6.98
C GLY A 333 21.41 -3.15 -6.06
N ARG A 334 20.60 -3.73 -5.17
CA ARG A 334 19.78 -3.00 -4.21
C ARG A 334 19.86 -3.61 -2.83
N MET A 335 19.68 -2.75 -1.84
CA MET A 335 19.63 -3.13 -0.46
C MET A 335 18.64 -2.22 0.28
N GLY A 336 17.80 -2.82 1.12
CA GLY A 336 16.84 -2.13 1.97
C GLY A 336 16.96 -2.56 3.41
N TYR A 337 16.67 -1.63 4.32
CA TYR A 337 16.65 -1.89 5.76
C TYR A 337 15.52 -1.10 6.41
N MET A 338 14.78 -1.75 7.28
CA MET A 338 13.78 -1.12 8.12
C MET A 338 13.97 -1.56 9.57
N ALA A 339 13.88 -0.63 10.49
CA ALA A 339 13.86 -0.93 11.92
C ALA A 339 12.78 -0.10 12.60
N VAL A 340 12.04 -0.74 13.49
CA VAL A 340 10.92 -0.14 14.21
C VAL A 340 11.24 -0.14 15.70
N THR A 341 11.12 1.01 16.34
CA THR A 341 11.11 1.14 17.79
C THR A 341 9.76 1.69 18.21
N GLY A 342 9.09 1.05 19.16
CA GLY A 342 7.76 1.52 19.54
C GLY A 342 7.18 0.77 20.73
N SER A 343 5.93 1.08 21.04
CA SER A 343 5.14 0.42 22.05
C SER A 343 3.80 -0.04 21.49
N PHE A 344 3.37 -1.22 21.92
CA PHE A 344 2.00 -1.71 21.75
C PHE A 344 1.24 -1.53 23.06
N SER A 345 -0.01 -1.11 22.95
CA SER A 345 -0.97 -1.10 24.03
C SER A 345 -2.18 -1.94 23.66
N ASN A 346 -2.68 -2.72 24.60
CA ASN A 346 -3.95 -3.42 24.48
C ASN A 346 -4.78 -3.08 25.70
N GLU A 347 -6.04 -2.70 25.48
CA GLU A 347 -6.99 -2.36 26.50
C GLU A 347 -8.26 -3.19 26.27
N SER A 348 -8.74 -3.80 27.34
CA SER A 348 -9.97 -4.59 27.35
C SER A 348 -10.83 -4.14 28.52
N ALA A 349 -12.02 -3.66 28.24
CA ALA A 349 -13.04 -3.43 29.24
C ALA A 349 -13.69 -4.78 29.59
N ALA A 350 -13.23 -5.43 30.66
CA ALA A 350 -13.78 -6.73 31.09
C ALA A 350 -15.18 -6.59 31.64
N ASP A 351 -15.52 -5.44 32.25
CA ASP A 351 -16.86 -4.99 32.68
C ASP A 351 -16.81 -3.44 32.79
N ALA A 352 -17.97 -2.82 33.10
CA ALA A 352 -18.07 -1.36 33.24
C ALA A 352 -17.20 -0.77 34.38
N SER A 353 -16.54 -1.60 35.17
CA SER A 353 -15.79 -1.21 36.38
C SER A 353 -14.29 -1.53 36.33
N SER A 354 -13.79 -2.29 35.35
CA SER A 354 -12.37 -2.66 35.28
C SER A 354 -11.84 -2.62 33.83
N THR A 355 -10.81 -1.80 33.60
CA THR A 355 -10.04 -1.75 32.38
C THR A 355 -8.72 -2.47 32.62
N ASN A 356 -8.41 -3.48 31.80
CA ASN A 356 -7.10 -4.11 31.78
C ASN A 356 -6.25 -3.48 30.67
N GLU A 357 -5.17 -2.81 31.05
CA GLU A 357 -4.21 -2.23 30.13
C GLU A 357 -2.90 -3.03 30.16
N ALA A 358 -2.38 -3.42 29.00
CA ALA A 358 -1.08 -4.01 28.85
C ALA A 358 -0.24 -3.18 27.86
N ILE A 359 0.90 -2.67 28.31
CA ILE A 359 1.84 -1.91 27.49
C ILE A 359 3.10 -2.74 27.31
N GLN A 360 3.46 -3.01 26.06
CA GLN A 360 4.70 -3.71 25.69
C GLN A 360 5.58 -2.81 24.84
N THR A 361 6.75 -2.46 25.34
CA THR A 361 7.78 -1.79 24.54
C THR A 361 8.51 -2.82 23.69
N ILE A 362 8.60 -2.56 22.38
CA ILE A 362 9.31 -3.41 21.44
C ILE A 362 10.45 -2.64 20.77
N TYR A 363 11.57 -3.33 20.65
CA TYR A 363 12.57 -3.05 19.63
C TYR A 363 12.21 -3.95 18.45
N GLY A 364 11.41 -3.39 17.54
CA GLY A 364 10.54 -4.14 16.66
C GLY A 364 11.22 -4.88 15.52
N PRO A 365 10.43 -5.39 14.59
CA PRO A 365 10.93 -6.20 13.49
C PRO A 365 11.93 -5.40 12.67
N THR A 366 13.11 -5.98 12.51
CA THR A 366 14.12 -5.48 11.59
C THR A 366 13.96 -6.23 10.30
N GLY A 367 13.63 -5.52 9.23
CA GLY A 367 13.59 -6.06 7.89
C GLY A 367 14.87 -5.70 7.14
N PHE A 368 15.43 -6.68 6.45
CA PHE A 368 16.53 -6.50 5.52
C PHE A 368 16.17 -7.13 4.19
N TRP A 369 16.34 -6.38 3.11
CA TRP A 369 15.99 -6.80 1.77
C TRP A 369 17.17 -6.61 0.83
N LEU A 370 17.27 -7.52 -0.12
CA LEU A 370 18.20 -7.43 -1.22
C LEU A 370 17.45 -7.50 -2.55
N GLY A 371 18.04 -6.98 -3.58
CA GLY A 371 17.49 -7.06 -4.92
C GLY A 371 18.51 -6.90 -6.02
N LEU A 372 18.14 -7.42 -7.17
CA LEU A 372 18.86 -7.24 -8.43
C LEU A 372 17.92 -6.66 -9.47
N GLY A 373 18.44 -5.82 -10.32
CA GLY A 373 17.74 -5.27 -11.48
C GLY A 373 18.55 -5.47 -12.75
N PHE A 374 17.87 -5.81 -13.83
CA PHE A 374 18.44 -5.90 -15.18
C PHE A 374 17.75 -4.88 -16.06
N ARG A 375 18.53 -4.14 -16.84
CA ARG A 375 18.06 -3.06 -17.71
C ARG A 375 18.60 -3.23 -19.12
N ALA A 376 17.71 -3.06 -20.11
CA ALA A 376 18.06 -3.09 -21.52
C ALA A 376 17.17 -2.12 -22.31
N GLY A 377 17.68 -0.94 -22.63
CA GLY A 377 16.88 0.12 -23.25
C GLY A 377 15.70 0.55 -22.36
N GLY A 378 14.47 0.46 -22.89
CA GLY A 378 13.24 0.75 -22.14
C GLY A 378 12.74 -0.39 -21.22
N PHE A 379 13.43 -1.54 -21.19
CA PHE A 379 13.07 -2.72 -20.44
C PHE A 379 13.78 -2.76 -19.09
N SER A 380 13.05 -3.13 -18.02
CA SER A 380 13.62 -3.41 -16.71
C SER A 380 12.98 -4.68 -16.13
N LEU A 381 13.83 -5.55 -15.56
CA LEU A 381 13.46 -6.68 -14.77
C LEU A 381 14.08 -6.51 -13.39
N ASP A 382 13.27 -6.37 -12.37
CA ASP A 382 13.72 -6.18 -11.00
C ASP A 382 13.27 -7.37 -10.14
N ALA A 383 14.12 -7.85 -9.26
CA ALA A 383 13.84 -8.99 -8.39
C ALA A 383 14.28 -8.71 -6.95
N THR A 384 13.46 -9.11 -5.98
CA THR A 384 13.90 -9.24 -4.58
C THR A 384 14.50 -10.62 -4.36
N ILE A 385 15.55 -10.68 -3.55
CA ILE A 385 16.23 -11.90 -3.18
C ILE A 385 15.80 -12.24 -1.75
N ASN A 386 15.43 -13.50 -1.51
CA ASN A 386 15.15 -13.97 -0.16
C ASN A 386 16.43 -13.95 0.69
N ASP A 387 16.33 -13.50 1.93
CA ASP A 387 17.47 -13.37 2.84
C ASP A 387 18.12 -14.72 3.17
N ASP A 388 17.38 -15.81 3.08
CA ASP A 388 17.92 -17.18 3.24
C ASP A 388 19.03 -17.51 2.24
N VAL A 389 19.02 -16.89 1.05
CA VAL A 389 20.07 -17.10 0.04
C VAL A 389 21.46 -16.74 0.57
N LEU A 390 21.55 -15.71 1.40
CA LEU A 390 22.81 -15.30 2.02
C LEU A 390 23.31 -16.28 3.09
N ARG A 391 22.39 -17.00 3.74
CA ARG A 391 22.71 -17.94 4.83
C ARG A 391 22.89 -19.37 4.35
N GLN A 392 22.12 -19.78 3.36
CA GLN A 392 22.01 -21.17 2.91
C GLN A 392 22.48 -21.41 1.47
N GLY A 393 22.87 -20.34 0.75
CA GLY A 393 23.18 -20.39 -0.68
C GLY A 393 21.95 -20.36 -1.56
N LEU A 394 22.13 -20.58 -2.86
CA LEU A 394 21.03 -20.57 -3.83
C LEU A 394 20.05 -21.72 -3.56
N ASN A 395 18.88 -21.38 -3.03
CA ASN A 395 17.87 -22.35 -2.60
C ASN A 395 17.35 -23.24 -3.74
N THR A 396 17.45 -22.79 -4.98
CA THR A 396 17.11 -23.56 -6.18
C THR A 396 17.98 -24.79 -6.39
N VAL A 397 19.15 -24.86 -5.79
CA VAL A 397 20.08 -26.00 -5.92
C VAL A 397 19.78 -27.11 -4.90
N GLY A 398 19.08 -26.79 -3.82
CA GLY A 398 18.75 -27.76 -2.72
C GLY A 398 17.27 -28.11 -2.57
N GLY A 399 16.38 -27.50 -3.31
CA GLY A 399 14.93 -27.84 -3.33
C GLY A 399 14.11 -27.39 -2.14
N LEU A 400 14.60 -26.52 -1.26
CA LEU A 400 13.90 -26.14 -0.01
C LEU A 400 13.49 -24.67 0.09
N GLY A 401 13.40 -23.96 -1.00
CA GLY A 401 12.95 -22.57 -0.98
C GLY A 401 13.21 -21.87 -2.31
N ALA A 402 12.69 -20.69 -2.47
CA ALA A 402 12.89 -19.95 -3.69
C ALA A 402 13.93 -18.84 -3.49
N THR A 403 14.77 -18.65 -4.49
CA THR A 403 15.81 -17.61 -4.48
C THR A 403 15.22 -16.21 -4.56
N PHE A 404 14.13 -16.04 -5.32
CA PHE A 404 13.46 -14.75 -5.52
C PHE A 404 12.07 -14.76 -4.88
N ALA A 405 11.68 -13.63 -4.28
CA ALA A 405 10.33 -13.44 -3.72
C ALA A 405 9.42 -12.68 -4.72
N TYR A 406 9.80 -11.48 -5.10
CA TYR A 406 9.08 -10.67 -6.07
C TYR A 406 9.92 -10.45 -7.32
N ILE A 407 9.26 -10.44 -8.47
CA ILE A 407 9.85 -10.06 -9.74
C ILE A 407 8.92 -9.05 -10.40
N SER A 408 9.45 -7.86 -10.68
CA SER A 408 8.74 -6.82 -11.44
C SER A 408 9.32 -6.70 -12.83
N LEU A 409 8.43 -6.61 -13.80
CA LEU A 409 8.74 -6.31 -15.17
C LEU A 409 8.21 -4.93 -15.52
N SER A 410 9.02 -4.09 -16.14
CA SER A 410 8.55 -2.84 -16.70
C SER A 410 9.13 -2.57 -18.08
N VAL A 411 8.31 -1.96 -18.94
CA VAL A 411 8.67 -1.62 -20.32
C VAL A 411 8.18 -0.22 -20.62
N ALA A 412 9.08 0.69 -20.95
CA ALA A 412 8.76 1.98 -21.56
C ALA A 412 8.73 1.79 -23.09
N LEU A 413 7.59 2.09 -23.72
CA LEU A 413 7.33 1.91 -25.17
C LEU A 413 7.80 3.12 -25.97
#